data_82ff53358797e64b238101abebe82391
#
_entry.id   82ff53358797e64b238101abebe82391
#
_cell.length_a   1.000
_cell.length_b   1.000
_cell.length_c   1.000
_cell.angle_alpha   90.00
_cell.angle_beta   90.00
_cell.angle_gamma   90.00
#
_symmetry.space_group_name_H-M   'P 1'
#
loop_
_entity.id
_entity.type
_entity.pdbx_description
1 polymer ?
#
loop_
_entity_poly.entity_id
_entity_poly.type
_entity_poly.pdbx_seq_one_letter_code
_entity_poly.pdbx_strand_id
1 'polypeptide(L)'
;MKVDLYTLQENDKNENNAIVVDHISKEFRIPHERKITIYKHIAGLIRGGSYSYEVFNALRDISFTVKHGETFGIIGPNGSGKSTLLKILAGVFYPDAGFVQVNGKIAPFLELGVGFQSDLTAKENIYLYGAIMGLTRSEITSKYDEILNFAELKRFENMRLKNFSSGMALRLAFSTAIQTDPDILLVDEVLSVGDESFQRKCSDKINEIRKAGKTIILVSHDLVTIQELCSRCLLIQNGHIVTCGETNMVVEQYLKLSTR
;
A
#
# COMPACT_ATOMS: atom_id res chain seq x y z
N MET A 1 -12.83 -24.11 7.44
CA MET A 1 -12.17 -24.54 6.20
C MET A 1 -11.07 -23.52 5.95
N LYS A 2 -9.82 -23.82 6.35
CA LYS A 2 -8.66 -22.95 6.09
C LYS A 2 -8.38 -23.06 4.59
N VAL A 3 -8.58 -21.98 3.87
CA VAL A 3 -8.11 -21.88 2.49
C VAL A 3 -6.66 -21.46 2.59
N ASP A 4 -5.74 -22.38 2.32
CA ASP A 4 -4.31 -22.07 2.16
C ASP A 4 -4.14 -21.30 0.84
N LEU A 5 -4.20 -19.97 0.91
CA LEU A 5 -4.08 -19.05 -0.23
C LEU A 5 -2.64 -18.89 -0.74
N TYR A 6 -1.69 -19.64 -0.18
CA TYR A 6 -0.29 -19.70 -0.60
C TYR A 6 0.11 -21.07 -1.13
N THR A 7 -0.83 -21.84 -1.68
CA THR A 7 -0.50 -23.15 -2.27
C THR A 7 0.15 -22.91 -3.63
N LEU A 8 1.45 -23.06 -3.66
CA LEU A 8 2.29 -23.23 -4.83
C LEU A 8 1.71 -24.32 -5.74
N GLN A 9 1.05 -23.95 -6.83
CA GLN A 9 1.00 -24.86 -7.97
C GLN A 9 2.40 -24.85 -8.62
N GLU A 10 3.06 -26.00 -8.59
CA GLU A 10 4.45 -26.23 -9.00
C GLU A 10 4.71 -26.12 -10.51
N ASN A 11 3.91 -25.39 -11.28
CA ASN A 11 4.07 -25.25 -12.73
C ASN A 11 3.99 -23.78 -13.14
N ASP A 12 5.02 -23.03 -12.91
CA ASP A 12 5.65 -21.92 -13.65
C ASP A 12 6.52 -21.10 -12.69
N LYS A 13 7.61 -21.72 -12.25
CA LYS A 13 8.70 -20.99 -11.58
C LYS A 13 9.40 -20.11 -12.63
N ASN A 14 8.78 -19.00 -12.98
CA ASN A 14 9.51 -17.88 -13.54
C ASN A 14 10.22 -17.21 -12.34
N GLU A 15 11.38 -17.76 -11.95
CA GLU A 15 12.21 -17.33 -10.80
C GLU A 15 12.57 -15.83 -10.86
N ASN A 16 12.23 -15.16 -11.96
CA ASN A 16 12.52 -13.75 -12.18
C ASN A 16 11.39 -12.80 -11.73
N ASN A 17 10.22 -13.30 -11.32
CA ASN A 17 9.10 -12.44 -10.92
C ASN A 17 9.06 -12.25 -9.40
N ALA A 18 9.08 -10.98 -8.95
CA ALA A 18 8.85 -10.59 -7.56
C ALA A 18 7.36 -10.68 -7.19
N ILE A 19 6.48 -10.33 -8.13
CA ILE A 19 5.03 -10.39 -7.96
C ILE A 19 4.39 -10.97 -9.21
N VAL A 20 3.44 -11.90 -8.99
CA VAL A 20 2.53 -12.41 -10.03
C VAL A 20 1.10 -12.16 -9.56
N VAL A 21 0.32 -11.49 -10.37
CA VAL A 21 -1.12 -11.26 -10.17
C VAL A 21 -1.84 -11.95 -11.30
N ASP A 22 -2.77 -12.85 -10.97
CA ASP A 22 -3.46 -13.68 -11.94
C ASP A 22 -4.97 -13.66 -11.72
N HIS A 23 -5.69 -13.04 -12.68
CA HIS A 23 -7.14 -12.94 -12.78
C HIS A 23 -7.84 -12.49 -11.48
N ILE A 24 -7.23 -11.55 -10.70
CA ILE A 24 -7.82 -11.10 -9.46
C ILE A 24 -9.04 -10.22 -9.70
N SER A 25 -10.07 -10.46 -8.87
CA SER A 25 -11.25 -9.61 -8.76
C SER A 25 -11.55 -9.31 -7.30
N LYS A 26 -12.12 -8.11 -7.03
CA LYS A 26 -12.49 -7.69 -5.68
C LYS A 26 -13.80 -6.95 -5.66
N GLU A 27 -14.73 -7.43 -4.83
CA GLU A 27 -16.03 -6.83 -4.61
C GLU A 27 -16.18 -6.32 -3.18
N PHE A 28 -16.89 -5.23 -3.02
CA PHE A 28 -17.33 -4.73 -1.72
C PHE A 28 -18.85 -4.65 -1.69
N ARG A 29 -19.44 -5.11 -0.59
CA ARG A 29 -20.87 -4.99 -0.34
C ARG A 29 -21.13 -3.75 0.49
N ILE A 30 -21.75 -2.75 -0.10
CA ILE A 30 -22.08 -1.48 0.54
C ILE A 30 -23.52 -1.59 1.07
N PRO A 31 -23.73 -1.64 2.39
CA PRO A 31 -25.09 -1.65 2.92
C PRO A 31 -25.74 -0.30 2.70
N HIS A 32 -26.94 -0.26 2.11
CA HIS A 32 -27.74 0.93 2.10
C HIS A 32 -28.26 1.20 3.52
N GLU A 33 -27.74 2.27 4.18
CA GLU A 33 -28.27 2.73 5.45
C GLU A 33 -29.73 3.15 5.29
N ARG A 34 -30.65 2.26 5.61
CA ARG A 34 -32.00 2.70 5.96
C ARG A 34 -31.90 3.34 7.34
N LYS A 35 -32.23 4.66 7.45
CA LYS A 35 -32.55 5.28 8.75
C LYS A 35 -33.63 4.45 9.41
N ILE A 36 -33.25 3.50 10.26
CA ILE A 36 -34.15 2.59 10.95
C ILE A 36 -34.67 3.33 12.16
N THR A 37 -35.82 3.96 12.02
CA THR A 37 -36.65 4.36 13.15
C THR A 37 -37.04 3.09 13.91
N ILE A 38 -36.94 3.06 15.25
CA ILE A 38 -37.22 1.92 16.14
C ILE A 38 -38.57 1.23 15.80
N TYR A 39 -39.52 1.98 15.28
CA TYR A 39 -40.82 1.49 14.82
C TYR A 39 -40.76 0.49 13.63
N LYS A 40 -39.73 0.60 12.77
CA LYS A 40 -39.53 -0.32 11.62
C LYS A 40 -38.82 -1.60 11.99
N HIS A 41 -38.15 -1.69 13.13
CA HIS A 41 -37.54 -2.91 13.63
C HIS A 41 -38.61 -3.96 13.98
N ILE A 42 -39.69 -3.51 14.62
CA ILE A 42 -40.81 -4.40 15.03
C ILE A 42 -41.62 -4.88 13.81
N ALA A 43 -41.82 -4.02 12.81
CA ALA A 43 -42.54 -4.37 11.59
C ALA A 43 -41.69 -5.23 10.61
N GLY A 44 -40.36 -5.16 10.67
CA GLY A 44 -39.43 -5.95 9.87
C GLY A 44 -39.32 -7.40 10.29
N LEU A 45 -39.55 -7.73 11.56
CA LEU A 45 -39.59 -9.10 12.09
C LEU A 45 -40.80 -9.92 11.49
N ILE A 46 -41.84 -9.25 11.06
CA ILE A 46 -43.06 -9.88 10.52
C ILE A 46 -43.02 -9.99 8.98
N ARG A 47 -42.17 -9.24 8.28
CA ARG A 47 -42.11 -9.14 6.81
C ARG A 47 -40.76 -9.42 6.20
N GLY A 48 -39.93 -10.34 6.68
CA GLY A 48 -38.71 -10.80 6.01
C GLY A 48 -37.95 -9.71 5.27
N GLY A 49 -37.50 -8.68 5.97
CA GLY A 49 -36.84 -7.52 5.34
C GLY A 49 -35.47 -7.93 4.76
N SER A 50 -35.40 -8.08 3.45
CA SER A 50 -34.16 -8.30 2.74
C SER A 50 -33.27 -7.05 2.91
N TYR A 51 -32.08 -7.21 3.51
CA TYR A 51 -31.06 -6.17 3.52
C TYR A 51 -30.60 -5.93 2.07
N SER A 52 -30.95 -4.78 1.53
CA SER A 52 -30.45 -4.36 0.22
C SER A 52 -29.02 -3.86 0.39
N TYR A 53 -28.08 -4.44 -0.31
CA TYR A 53 -26.71 -3.97 -0.45
C TYR A 53 -26.40 -3.73 -1.93
N GLU A 54 -25.57 -2.75 -2.18
CA GLU A 54 -25.00 -2.51 -3.49
C GLU A 54 -23.67 -3.26 -3.59
N VAL A 55 -23.45 -3.94 -4.71
CA VAL A 55 -22.17 -4.60 -5.00
C VAL A 55 -21.31 -3.61 -5.77
N PHE A 56 -20.22 -3.20 -5.16
CA PHE A 56 -19.21 -2.36 -5.78
C PHE A 56 -18.01 -3.22 -6.19
N ASN A 57 -17.80 -3.38 -7.49
CA ASN A 57 -16.66 -4.09 -8.04
C ASN A 57 -15.46 -3.17 -8.13
N ALA A 58 -14.55 -3.27 -7.17
CA ALA A 58 -13.37 -2.43 -7.09
C ALA A 58 -12.26 -2.85 -8.06
N LEU A 59 -12.12 -4.16 -8.32
CA LEU A 59 -11.20 -4.73 -9.30
C LEU A 59 -11.90 -5.85 -10.07
N ARG A 60 -11.60 -5.96 -11.37
CA ARG A 60 -12.20 -6.94 -12.27
C ARG A 60 -11.15 -7.51 -13.20
N ASP A 61 -10.83 -8.78 -13.01
CA ASP A 61 -9.95 -9.56 -13.90
C ASP A 61 -8.59 -8.91 -14.15
N ILE A 62 -7.87 -8.60 -13.07
CA ILE A 62 -6.57 -7.94 -13.09
C ILE A 62 -5.47 -8.99 -13.18
N SER A 63 -4.63 -8.93 -14.22
CA SER A 63 -3.47 -9.83 -14.39
C SER A 63 -2.24 -9.04 -14.85
N PHE A 64 -1.14 -9.16 -14.12
CA PHE A 64 0.18 -8.60 -14.49
C PHE A 64 1.29 -9.24 -13.67
N THR A 65 2.54 -8.99 -14.08
CA THR A 65 3.74 -9.45 -13.37
C THR A 65 4.71 -8.30 -13.15
N VAL A 66 5.48 -8.38 -12.07
CA VAL A 66 6.58 -7.46 -11.74
C VAL A 66 7.84 -8.28 -11.52
N LYS A 67 8.93 -7.90 -12.16
CA LYS A 67 10.22 -8.59 -12.05
C LYS A 67 10.97 -8.17 -10.79
N HIS A 68 11.88 -9.02 -10.30
CA HIS A 68 12.82 -8.63 -9.24
C HIS A 68 13.67 -7.42 -9.69
N GLY A 69 13.84 -6.45 -8.78
CA GLY A 69 14.60 -5.22 -9.03
C GLY A 69 13.88 -4.20 -9.94
N GLU A 70 12.65 -4.49 -10.36
CA GLU A 70 11.86 -3.56 -11.18
C GLU A 70 11.21 -2.47 -10.31
N THR A 71 11.24 -1.22 -10.80
CA THR A 71 10.36 -0.16 -10.31
C THR A 71 9.15 -0.09 -11.24
N PHE A 72 8.00 -0.51 -10.73
CA PHE A 72 6.75 -0.65 -11.47
C PHE A 72 5.72 0.37 -11.01
N GLY A 73 5.18 1.17 -11.94
CA GLY A 73 4.20 2.20 -11.65
C GLY A 73 2.76 1.69 -11.74
N ILE A 74 1.85 2.24 -10.93
CA ILE A 74 0.41 2.06 -11.07
C ILE A 74 -0.24 3.43 -11.13
N ILE A 75 -0.88 3.75 -12.26
CA ILE A 75 -1.53 5.04 -12.50
C ILE A 75 -3.02 4.86 -12.81
N GLY A 76 -3.77 5.95 -12.74
CA GLY A 76 -5.20 5.98 -13.05
C GLY A 76 -5.95 7.01 -12.21
N PRO A 77 -7.20 7.34 -12.55
CA PRO A 77 -8.01 8.33 -11.85
C PRO A 77 -8.32 7.90 -10.41
N ASN A 78 -8.78 8.85 -9.59
CA ASN A 78 -9.24 8.55 -8.24
C ASN A 78 -10.44 7.57 -8.29
N GLY A 79 -10.46 6.60 -7.37
CA GLY A 79 -11.49 5.56 -7.34
C GLY A 79 -11.32 4.46 -8.40
N SER A 80 -10.24 4.42 -9.17
CA SER A 80 -10.02 3.39 -10.20
C SER A 80 -9.67 2.00 -9.65
N GLY A 81 -9.33 1.87 -8.36
CA GLY A 81 -8.97 0.60 -7.72
C GLY A 81 -7.50 0.48 -7.30
N LYS A 82 -6.64 1.50 -7.52
CA LYS A 82 -5.20 1.47 -7.19
C LYS A 82 -4.92 1.08 -5.74
N SER A 83 -5.52 1.78 -4.78
CA SER A 83 -5.31 1.50 -3.34
C SER A 83 -5.88 0.14 -2.93
N THR A 84 -6.96 -0.32 -3.57
CA THR A 84 -7.49 -1.68 -3.37
C THR A 84 -6.48 -2.72 -3.85
N LEU A 85 -5.89 -2.52 -5.03
CA LEU A 85 -4.86 -3.40 -5.57
C LEU A 85 -3.64 -3.44 -4.65
N LEU A 86 -3.14 -2.28 -4.20
CA LEU A 86 -2.01 -2.24 -3.26
C LEU A 86 -2.31 -2.97 -1.94
N LYS A 87 -3.53 -2.83 -1.39
CA LYS A 87 -3.95 -3.54 -0.17
C LYS A 87 -4.03 -5.06 -0.39
N ILE A 88 -4.36 -5.51 -1.59
CA ILE A 88 -4.30 -6.94 -1.93
C ILE A 88 -2.84 -7.40 -2.04
N LEU A 89 -1.96 -6.65 -2.71
CA LEU A 89 -0.53 -6.99 -2.79
C LEU A 89 0.12 -7.03 -1.41
N ALA A 90 -0.28 -6.14 -0.49
CA ALA A 90 0.18 -6.11 0.90
C ALA A 90 -0.42 -7.22 1.78
N GLY A 91 -1.34 -8.05 1.27
CA GLY A 91 -2.02 -9.08 2.06
C GLY A 91 -3.05 -8.54 3.07
N VAL A 92 -3.43 -7.25 2.98
CA VAL A 92 -4.46 -6.63 3.83
C VAL A 92 -5.86 -7.06 3.39
N PHE A 93 -6.08 -7.14 2.08
CA PHE A 93 -7.31 -7.67 1.50
C PHE A 93 -7.04 -8.96 0.75
N TYR A 94 -8.02 -9.89 0.81
CA TYR A 94 -8.02 -11.08 -0.05
C TYR A 94 -8.83 -10.80 -1.32
N PRO A 95 -8.37 -11.24 -2.50
CA PRO A 95 -9.17 -11.21 -3.70
C PRO A 95 -10.36 -12.18 -3.57
N ASP A 96 -11.48 -11.89 -4.25
CA ASP A 96 -12.66 -12.77 -4.29
C ASP A 96 -12.52 -13.81 -5.40
N ALA A 97 -11.68 -13.57 -6.41
CA ALA A 97 -11.28 -14.51 -7.45
C ALA A 97 -9.82 -14.28 -7.85
N GLY A 98 -9.18 -15.28 -8.44
CA GLY A 98 -7.77 -15.25 -8.83
C GLY A 98 -6.82 -15.39 -7.65
N PHE A 99 -5.52 -15.14 -7.88
CA PHE A 99 -4.51 -15.22 -6.82
C PHE A 99 -3.39 -14.18 -7.02
N VAL A 100 -2.66 -13.92 -5.93
CA VAL A 100 -1.43 -13.13 -5.93
C VAL A 100 -0.31 -13.98 -5.34
N GLN A 101 0.79 -14.09 -6.06
CA GLN A 101 2.02 -14.69 -5.57
C GLN A 101 3.06 -13.59 -5.35
N VAL A 102 3.70 -13.58 -4.19
CA VAL A 102 4.75 -12.65 -3.81
C VAL A 102 6.00 -13.43 -3.44
N ASN A 103 7.11 -13.13 -4.10
CA ASN A 103 8.40 -13.78 -3.90
C ASN A 103 9.35 -12.79 -3.21
N GLY A 104 9.28 -12.70 -1.89
CA GLY A 104 10.08 -11.82 -1.06
C GLY A 104 9.32 -11.14 0.07
N LYS A 105 10.04 -10.43 0.93
CA LYS A 105 9.49 -9.67 2.05
C LYS A 105 8.93 -8.34 1.56
N ILE A 106 7.62 -8.12 1.75
CA ILE A 106 6.97 -6.83 1.44
C ILE A 106 7.03 -5.88 2.64
N ALA A 107 7.36 -4.61 2.38
CA ALA A 107 7.07 -3.50 3.29
C ALA A 107 6.02 -2.58 2.64
N PRO A 108 4.80 -2.53 3.20
CA PRO A 108 3.76 -1.65 2.69
C PRO A 108 3.88 -0.25 3.33
N PHE A 109 4.18 0.76 2.52
CA PHE A 109 4.11 2.17 2.92
C PHE A 109 2.76 2.77 2.50
N LEU A 110 1.68 2.05 2.81
CA LEU A 110 0.31 2.42 2.40
C LEU A 110 -0.38 3.33 3.43
N GLU A 111 -0.19 3.03 4.68
CA GLU A 111 -0.82 3.74 5.80
C GLU A 111 0.24 3.88 6.91
N LEU A 112 1.16 4.82 6.73
CA LEU A 112 2.24 5.04 7.70
C LEU A 112 1.70 5.38 9.09
N GLY A 113 2.25 4.71 10.11
CA GLY A 113 1.88 4.92 11.51
C GLY A 113 0.62 4.18 11.95
N VAL A 114 0.02 3.34 11.10
CA VAL A 114 -1.04 2.43 11.55
C VAL A 114 -0.49 1.51 12.63
N GLY A 115 -1.18 1.49 13.79
CA GLY A 115 -0.71 0.79 14.98
C GLY A 115 0.02 1.67 15.99
N PHE A 116 0.33 2.92 15.66
CA PHE A 116 0.82 3.89 16.65
C PHE A 116 -0.20 4.10 17.78
N GLN A 117 0.32 4.19 19.00
CA GLN A 117 -0.47 4.44 20.19
C GLN A 117 -0.18 5.84 20.72
N SER A 118 -1.19 6.69 20.76
CA SER A 118 -1.09 8.11 21.13
C SER A 118 -0.57 8.34 22.56
N ASP A 119 -0.85 7.42 23.48
CA ASP A 119 -0.43 7.52 24.88
C ASP A 119 0.97 6.98 25.14
N LEU A 120 1.57 6.27 24.19
CA LEU A 120 2.95 5.83 24.24
C LEU A 120 3.92 6.92 23.75
N THR A 121 5.15 6.88 24.24
CA THR A 121 6.25 7.73 23.78
C THR A 121 6.71 7.38 22.36
N ALA A 122 7.48 8.27 21.74
CA ALA A 122 8.09 7.99 20.42
C ALA A 122 8.96 6.73 20.49
N LYS A 123 9.76 6.58 21.55
CA LYS A 123 10.56 5.38 21.80
C LYS A 123 9.70 4.11 21.81
N GLU A 124 8.65 4.08 22.60
CA GLU A 124 7.76 2.92 22.70
C GLU A 124 7.06 2.62 21.38
N ASN A 125 6.64 3.65 20.64
CA ASN A 125 6.04 3.50 19.31
C ASN A 125 7.02 2.98 18.26
N ILE A 126 8.31 3.35 18.31
CA ILE A 126 9.34 2.77 17.42
C ILE A 126 9.41 1.25 17.64
N TYR A 127 9.44 0.78 18.87
CA TYR A 127 9.48 -0.66 19.16
C TYR A 127 8.17 -1.35 18.75
N LEU A 128 7.01 -0.75 19.04
CA LEU A 128 5.71 -1.30 18.67
C LEU A 128 5.57 -1.39 17.14
N TYR A 129 5.81 -0.28 16.45
CA TYR A 129 5.64 -0.22 15.00
C TYR A 129 6.71 -1.03 14.25
N GLY A 130 7.96 -1.01 14.72
CA GLY A 130 9.00 -1.86 14.18
C GLY A 130 8.65 -3.35 14.27
N ALA A 131 8.05 -3.78 15.41
CA ALA A 131 7.57 -5.16 15.56
C ALA A 131 6.39 -5.48 14.63
N ILE A 132 5.44 -4.56 14.44
CA ILE A 132 4.35 -4.68 13.46
C ILE A 132 4.92 -4.84 12.04
N MET A 133 5.98 -4.10 11.72
CA MET A 133 6.67 -4.17 10.43
C MET A 133 7.58 -5.40 10.29
N GLY A 134 7.62 -6.28 11.31
CA GLY A 134 8.34 -7.56 11.29
C GLY A 134 9.80 -7.49 11.71
N LEU A 135 10.25 -6.39 12.34
CA LEU A 135 11.59 -6.31 12.94
C LEU A 135 11.61 -6.97 14.32
N THR A 136 12.68 -7.68 14.61
CA THR A 136 12.97 -8.18 15.96
C THR A 136 13.37 -7.04 16.89
N ARG A 137 13.23 -7.24 18.21
CA ARG A 137 13.64 -6.25 19.21
C ARG A 137 15.13 -5.87 19.09
N SER A 138 15.99 -6.85 18.76
CA SER A 138 17.42 -6.62 18.56
C SER A 138 17.70 -5.72 17.38
N GLU A 139 17.02 -5.97 16.23
CA GLU A 139 17.13 -5.14 15.02
C GLU A 139 16.65 -3.72 15.28
N ILE A 140 15.50 -3.55 15.97
CA ILE A 140 15.01 -2.23 16.33
C ILE A 140 16.01 -1.50 17.23
N THR A 141 16.59 -2.19 18.22
CA THR A 141 17.57 -1.59 19.13
C THR A 141 18.82 -1.14 18.40
N SER A 142 19.33 -1.94 17.46
CA SER A 142 20.51 -1.58 16.67
C SER A 142 20.30 -0.39 15.73
N LYS A 143 19.05 -0.21 15.23
CA LYS A 143 18.65 0.86 14.30
C LYS A 143 18.01 2.07 14.99
N TYR A 144 17.83 2.02 16.30
CA TYR A 144 17.08 3.01 17.08
C TYR A 144 17.56 4.44 16.88
N ASP A 145 18.87 4.66 16.98
CA ASP A 145 19.44 6.00 16.82
C ASP A 145 19.35 6.48 15.37
N GLU A 146 19.49 5.58 14.39
CA GLU A 146 19.33 5.92 12.98
C GLU A 146 17.89 6.35 12.68
N ILE A 147 16.89 5.62 13.22
CA ILE A 147 15.47 5.97 13.08
C ILE A 147 15.21 7.40 13.59
N LEU A 148 15.65 7.70 14.81
CA LEU A 148 15.42 9.01 15.42
C LEU A 148 16.18 10.15 14.72
N ASN A 149 17.39 9.88 14.25
CA ASN A 149 18.19 10.84 13.52
C ASN A 149 17.60 11.12 12.13
N PHE A 150 17.15 10.08 11.41
CA PHE A 150 16.48 10.25 10.13
C PHE A 150 15.19 11.07 10.30
N ALA A 151 14.38 10.76 11.31
CA ALA A 151 13.15 11.48 11.64
C ALA A 151 13.39 12.91 12.15
N GLU A 152 14.62 13.26 12.59
CA GLU A 152 14.97 14.51 13.26
C GLU A 152 14.23 14.71 14.60
N LEU A 153 13.96 13.60 15.30
CA LEU A 153 13.14 13.56 16.51
C LEU A 153 13.89 13.12 17.76
N LYS A 154 15.22 13.06 17.75
CA LYS A 154 16.04 12.58 18.87
C LYS A 154 15.69 13.26 20.21
N ARG A 155 15.49 14.58 20.22
CA ARG A 155 15.12 15.35 21.42
C ARG A 155 13.71 15.05 21.96
N PHE A 156 12.86 14.40 21.16
CA PHE A 156 11.46 14.09 21.48
C PHE A 156 11.22 12.61 21.78
N GLU A 157 12.28 11.80 21.91
CA GLU A 157 12.15 10.34 22.08
C GLU A 157 11.27 9.91 23.24
N ASN A 158 11.24 10.68 24.34
CA ASN A 158 10.44 10.41 25.53
C ASN A 158 9.08 11.17 25.54
N MET A 159 8.76 11.93 24.48
CA MET A 159 7.48 12.61 24.35
C MET A 159 6.42 11.63 23.84
N ARG A 160 5.20 11.70 24.42
CA ARG A 160 4.06 10.90 23.96
C ARG A 160 3.56 11.39 22.60
N LEU A 161 3.14 10.45 21.74
CA LEU A 161 2.70 10.77 20.37
C LEU A 161 1.48 11.70 20.31
N LYS A 162 0.61 11.72 21.33
CA LYS A 162 -0.50 12.68 21.39
C LYS A 162 -0.06 14.15 21.39
N ASN A 163 1.21 14.42 21.73
CA ASN A 163 1.80 15.75 21.71
C ASN A 163 2.61 16.02 20.42
N PHE A 164 2.64 15.08 19.49
CA PHE A 164 3.28 15.25 18.18
C PHE A 164 2.35 15.99 17.23
N SER A 165 2.93 16.76 16.30
CA SER A 165 2.20 17.16 15.10
C SER A 165 2.01 15.93 14.18
N SER A 166 1.04 16.00 13.26
CA SER A 166 0.85 14.95 12.25
C SER A 166 2.12 14.71 11.43
N GLY A 167 2.85 15.78 11.08
CA GLY A 167 4.13 15.68 10.39
C GLY A 167 5.20 14.94 11.20
N MET A 168 5.32 15.21 12.52
CA MET A 168 6.26 14.49 13.40
C MET A 168 5.92 12.99 13.47
N ALA A 169 4.64 12.65 13.62
CA ALA A 169 4.19 11.26 13.66
C ALA A 169 4.50 10.53 12.34
N LEU A 170 4.23 11.17 11.20
CA LEU A 170 4.53 10.60 9.87
C LEU A 170 6.04 10.46 9.63
N ARG A 171 6.87 11.44 10.05
CA ARG A 171 8.33 11.32 9.98
C ARG A 171 8.83 10.12 10.79
N LEU A 172 8.31 9.91 12.00
CA LEU A 172 8.66 8.77 12.84
C LEU A 172 8.26 7.45 12.19
N ALA A 173 7.05 7.38 11.64
CA ALA A 173 6.53 6.18 10.97
C ALA A 173 7.36 5.80 9.74
N PHE A 174 7.62 6.77 8.85
CA PHE A 174 8.46 6.55 7.67
C PHE A 174 9.86 6.09 8.06
N SER A 175 10.50 6.79 9.02
CA SER A 175 11.86 6.49 9.47
C SER A 175 11.97 5.09 10.08
N THR A 176 10.92 4.61 10.74
CA THR A 176 10.88 3.25 11.28
C THR A 176 10.64 2.22 10.17
N ALA A 177 9.68 2.48 9.28
CA ALA A 177 9.32 1.56 8.21
C ALA A 177 10.48 1.32 7.23
N ILE A 178 11.25 2.36 6.88
CA ILE A 178 12.37 2.27 5.93
C ILE A 178 13.51 1.37 6.43
N GLN A 179 13.56 1.09 7.73
CA GLN A 179 14.58 0.22 8.34
C GLN A 179 14.28 -1.27 8.21
N THR A 180 13.16 -1.66 7.62
CA THR A 180 12.77 -3.08 7.51
C THR A 180 13.54 -3.86 6.46
N ASP A 181 14.35 -3.19 5.63
CA ASP A 181 15.11 -3.77 4.52
C ASP A 181 14.28 -4.78 3.70
N PRO A 182 13.19 -4.33 3.04
CA PRO A 182 12.33 -5.21 2.29
C PRO A 182 12.95 -5.64 0.97
N ASP A 183 12.45 -6.77 0.40
CA ASP A 183 12.73 -7.15 -0.98
C ASP A 183 11.83 -6.40 -1.96
N ILE A 184 10.60 -6.08 -1.49
CA ILE A 184 9.56 -5.41 -2.27
C ILE A 184 8.98 -4.26 -1.43
N LEU A 185 9.05 -3.05 -1.95
CA LEU A 185 8.51 -1.84 -1.34
C LEU A 185 7.22 -1.42 -2.06
N LEU A 186 6.11 -1.30 -1.32
CA LEU A 186 4.87 -0.74 -1.84
C LEU A 186 4.73 0.70 -1.37
N VAL A 187 4.69 1.65 -2.31
CA VAL A 187 4.62 3.09 -2.03
C VAL A 187 3.34 3.65 -2.63
N ASP A 188 2.47 4.23 -1.79
CA ASP A 188 1.25 4.91 -2.19
C ASP A 188 1.40 6.40 -1.87
N GLU A 189 1.41 7.29 -2.83
CA GLU A 189 1.40 8.78 -2.70
C GLU A 189 2.12 9.39 -1.46
N VAL A 190 2.65 8.54 -0.57
CA VAL A 190 3.19 8.84 0.77
C VAL A 190 4.50 9.61 0.72
N LEU A 191 5.08 9.84 -0.48
CA LEU A 191 6.30 10.63 -0.65
C LEU A 191 6.11 12.11 -0.28
N SER A 192 4.86 12.54 -0.12
CA SER A 192 4.50 13.91 0.31
C SER A 192 4.50 14.10 1.85
N VAL A 193 5.23 13.26 2.60
CA VAL A 193 5.29 13.30 4.07
C VAL A 193 6.20 14.42 4.57
N GLY A 194 5.69 15.21 5.52
CA GLY A 194 6.48 16.25 6.17
C GLY A 194 6.63 17.52 5.32
N ASP A 195 7.67 18.29 5.62
CA ASP A 195 8.06 19.45 4.82
C ASP A 195 8.93 19.06 3.62
N GLU A 196 9.20 20.03 2.76
CA GLU A 196 9.97 19.84 1.52
C GLU A 196 11.36 19.20 1.78
N SER A 197 12.01 19.56 2.89
CA SER A 197 13.32 19.02 3.23
C SER A 197 13.25 17.54 3.57
N PHE A 198 12.23 17.13 4.30
CA PHE A 198 12.02 15.71 4.66
C PHE A 198 11.54 14.89 3.45
N GLN A 199 10.71 15.46 2.58
CA GLN A 199 10.31 14.83 1.33
C GLN A 199 11.50 14.50 0.44
N ARG A 200 12.48 15.41 0.33
CA ARG A 200 13.75 15.14 -0.38
C ARG A 200 14.50 13.96 0.24
N LYS A 201 14.64 13.93 1.58
CA LYS A 201 15.29 12.80 2.29
C LYS A 201 14.58 11.47 2.02
N CYS A 202 13.24 11.46 2.00
CA CYS A 202 12.46 10.27 1.68
C CYS A 202 12.72 9.82 0.23
N SER A 203 12.69 10.74 -0.72
CA SER A 203 12.96 10.47 -2.15
C SER A 203 14.37 9.94 -2.36
N ASP A 204 15.37 10.54 -1.71
CA ASP A 204 16.76 10.10 -1.78
C ASP A 204 16.88 8.65 -1.24
N LYS A 205 16.23 8.36 -0.11
CA LYS A 205 16.26 7.02 0.50
C LYS A 205 15.58 5.96 -0.39
N ILE A 206 14.45 6.30 -1.02
CA ILE A 206 13.79 5.40 -1.98
C ILE A 206 14.69 5.18 -3.21
N ASN A 207 15.38 6.22 -3.68
CA ASN A 207 16.35 6.08 -4.76
C ASN A 207 17.55 5.20 -4.39
N GLU A 208 18.03 5.24 -3.14
CA GLU A 208 19.06 4.32 -2.64
C GLU A 208 18.56 2.87 -2.70
N ILE A 209 17.33 2.61 -2.21
CA ILE A 209 16.69 1.28 -2.22
C ILE A 209 16.55 0.77 -3.67
N ARG A 210 16.11 1.65 -4.59
CA ARG A 210 16.03 1.34 -6.02
C ARG A 210 17.39 0.95 -6.61
N LYS A 211 18.43 1.76 -6.33
CA LYS A 211 19.81 1.50 -6.81
C LYS A 211 20.41 0.22 -6.20
N ALA A 212 19.96 -0.19 -5.02
CA ALA A 212 20.32 -1.46 -4.40
C ALA A 212 19.63 -2.68 -5.05
N GLY A 213 18.84 -2.47 -6.12
CA GLY A 213 18.18 -3.54 -6.85
C GLY A 213 16.92 -4.11 -6.17
N LYS A 214 16.34 -3.39 -5.21
CA LYS A 214 15.06 -3.79 -4.60
C LYS A 214 13.90 -3.50 -5.54
N THR A 215 12.85 -4.31 -5.44
CA THR A 215 11.62 -4.13 -6.24
C THR A 215 10.75 -3.04 -5.62
N ILE A 216 10.20 -2.14 -6.43
CA ILE A 216 9.34 -1.05 -5.95
C ILE A 216 8.05 -1.03 -6.76
N ILE A 217 6.91 -1.04 -6.06
CA ILE A 217 5.60 -0.72 -6.64
C ILE A 217 5.26 0.70 -6.21
N LEU A 218 5.13 1.60 -7.18
CA LEU A 218 4.86 3.02 -6.95
C LEU A 218 3.48 3.39 -7.48
N VAL A 219 2.60 3.85 -6.59
CA VAL A 219 1.35 4.51 -6.98
C VAL A 219 1.52 6.01 -6.82
N SER A 220 1.31 6.75 -7.87
CA SER A 220 1.35 8.21 -7.84
C SER A 220 0.40 8.81 -8.88
N HIS A 221 -0.10 9.99 -8.58
CA HIS A 221 -0.78 10.86 -9.54
C HIS A 221 0.20 11.82 -10.23
N ASP A 222 1.43 11.94 -9.72
CA ASP A 222 2.51 12.69 -10.35
C ASP A 222 3.15 11.86 -11.46
N LEU A 223 2.75 12.16 -12.70
CA LEU A 223 3.23 11.45 -13.88
C LEU A 223 4.70 11.68 -14.17
N VAL A 224 5.28 12.81 -13.71
CA VAL A 224 6.70 13.10 -13.87
C VAL A 224 7.51 12.11 -13.03
N THR A 225 7.16 11.96 -11.76
CA THR A 225 7.79 10.97 -10.87
C THR A 225 7.66 9.54 -11.42
N ILE A 226 6.49 9.18 -11.96
CA ILE A 226 6.28 7.85 -12.60
C ILE A 226 7.22 7.67 -13.80
N GLN A 227 7.36 8.67 -14.66
CA GLN A 227 8.23 8.60 -15.85
C GLN A 227 9.72 8.54 -15.49
N GLU A 228 10.14 9.23 -14.43
CA GLU A 228 11.53 9.24 -13.98
C GLU A 228 11.96 7.94 -13.27
N LEU A 229 11.04 7.34 -12.49
CA LEU A 229 11.40 6.22 -11.63
C LEU A 229 11.02 4.86 -12.19
N CYS A 230 9.93 4.75 -12.96
CA CYS A 230 9.37 3.49 -13.38
C CYS A 230 9.78 3.14 -14.81
N SER A 231 10.20 1.89 -15.04
CA SER A 231 10.47 1.37 -16.39
C SER A 231 9.19 0.93 -17.09
N ARG A 232 8.26 0.35 -16.33
CA ARG A 232 6.94 -0.08 -16.78
C ARG A 232 5.88 0.43 -15.82
N CYS A 233 4.68 0.62 -16.34
CA CYS A 233 3.54 0.94 -15.51
C CYS A 233 2.23 0.30 -16.02
N LEU A 234 1.25 0.32 -15.14
CA LEU A 234 -0.10 -0.18 -15.31
C LEU A 234 -1.09 0.97 -15.19
N LEU A 235 -1.96 1.14 -16.17
CA LEU A 235 -3.10 2.06 -16.11
C LEU A 235 -4.36 1.30 -15.71
N ILE A 236 -4.93 1.67 -14.56
CA ILE A 236 -6.21 1.13 -14.08
C ILE A 236 -7.31 2.20 -14.22
N GLN A 237 -8.46 1.80 -14.78
CA GLN A 237 -9.66 2.63 -14.86
C GLN A 237 -10.89 1.76 -14.59
N ASN A 238 -11.79 2.23 -13.71
CA ASN A 238 -13.02 1.53 -13.34
C ASN A 238 -12.82 0.06 -12.94
N GLY A 239 -11.72 -0.23 -12.25
CA GLY A 239 -11.36 -1.57 -11.79
C GLY A 239 -10.78 -2.50 -12.86
N HIS A 240 -10.53 -2.02 -14.08
CA HIS A 240 -9.94 -2.82 -15.16
C HIS A 240 -8.56 -2.29 -15.56
N ILE A 241 -7.72 -3.18 -16.08
CA ILE A 241 -6.49 -2.79 -16.76
C ILE A 241 -6.87 -2.19 -18.13
N VAL A 242 -6.47 -0.94 -18.37
CA VAL A 242 -6.58 -0.31 -19.69
C VAL A 242 -5.38 -0.65 -20.54
N THR A 243 -4.19 -0.55 -19.94
CA THR A 243 -2.92 -0.90 -20.59
C THR A 243 -1.85 -1.17 -19.54
N CYS A 244 -0.87 -1.99 -19.89
CA CYS A 244 0.31 -2.29 -19.10
C CYS A 244 1.52 -2.40 -20.03
N GLY A 245 2.58 -1.67 -19.75
CA GLY A 245 3.77 -1.70 -20.61
C GLY A 245 4.78 -0.62 -20.26
N GLU A 246 5.54 -0.20 -21.25
CA GLU A 246 6.56 0.86 -21.13
C GLU A 246 5.90 2.17 -20.65
N THR A 247 6.53 2.83 -19.69
CA THR A 247 5.93 3.93 -18.92
C THR A 247 5.47 5.09 -19.81
N ASN A 248 6.30 5.56 -20.75
CA ASN A 248 5.94 6.71 -21.58
C ASN A 248 4.71 6.44 -22.44
N MET A 249 4.59 5.22 -23.00
CA MET A 249 3.42 4.82 -23.78
C MET A 249 2.14 4.81 -22.94
N VAL A 250 2.22 4.28 -21.72
CA VAL A 250 1.07 4.18 -20.82
C VAL A 250 0.63 5.56 -20.33
N VAL A 251 1.58 6.43 -19.99
CA VAL A 251 1.31 7.83 -19.58
C VAL A 251 0.67 8.61 -20.72
N GLU A 252 1.18 8.49 -21.96
CA GLU A 252 0.57 9.14 -23.12
C GLU A 252 -0.88 8.69 -23.33
N GLN A 253 -1.15 7.40 -23.18
CA GLN A 253 -2.53 6.88 -23.27
C GLN A 253 -3.43 7.43 -22.16
N TYR A 254 -2.93 7.53 -20.92
CA TYR A 254 -3.67 8.10 -19.80
C TYR A 254 -4.04 9.57 -20.07
N LEU A 255 -3.09 10.38 -20.56
CA LEU A 255 -3.35 11.79 -20.89
C LEU A 255 -4.40 11.94 -22.01
N LYS A 256 -4.38 11.09 -23.04
CA LYS A 256 -5.40 11.07 -24.11
C LYS A 256 -6.81 10.72 -23.58
N LEU A 257 -6.92 9.87 -22.55
CA LEU A 257 -8.19 9.51 -21.93
C LEU A 257 -8.71 10.61 -20.99
N SER A 258 -7.82 11.37 -20.34
CA SER A 258 -8.16 12.44 -19.39
C SER A 258 -8.62 13.73 -20.08
N THR A 259 -8.37 13.88 -21.38
CA THR A 259 -8.77 15.06 -22.19
C THR A 259 -10.11 14.87 -22.91
N ARG A 260 -10.78 13.76 -22.71
CA ARG A 260 -12.14 13.46 -23.19
C ARG A 260 -13.16 13.54 -22.07
#